data_f6fd4ed4caa640afca5b81a0bbbf1081
#
_entry.id   f6fd4ed4caa640afca5b81a0bbbf1081
#
_cell.length_a   1.000
_cell.length_b   1.000
_cell.length_c   1.000
_cell.angle_alpha   90.00
_cell.angle_beta   90.00
_cell.angle_gamma   90.00
#
_symmetry.space_group_name_H-M   'P 1'
#
loop_
_entity.id
_entity.type
_entity.pdbx_description
1 polymer ?
#
loop_
_entity_poly.entity_id
_entity_poly.type
_entity_poly.pdbx_seq_one_letter_code
_entity_poly.pdbx_strand_id
1 'polypeptide(L)'
;MNPIVKHISAVTFAVRDMARSLEFYRKLGFEQLYGGRLASFSSLRAGEAFVNLALVPDYEGQWWGRAIFRVEEVDAYYQALAEQGLAPQLPRDAVWGERFFHIADPDGHELSFAELVK
;
A
#
# COMPACT_ATOMS: atom_id res chain seq x y z
N MET A 1 -25.60 -1.91 24.85
CA MET A 1 -24.90 -2.51 23.68
C MET A 1 -23.49 -1.94 23.59
N ASN A 2 -22.50 -2.82 23.47
CA ASN A 2 -21.12 -2.38 23.31
C ASN A 2 -20.82 -2.12 21.83
N PRO A 3 -20.27 -0.96 21.50
CA PRO A 3 -19.85 -0.71 20.13
C PRO A 3 -18.69 -1.63 19.75
N ILE A 4 -18.70 -2.11 18.51
CA ILE A 4 -17.71 -3.06 18.02
C ILE A 4 -17.10 -2.53 16.72
N VAL A 5 -15.77 -2.44 16.69
CA VAL A 5 -15.04 -2.15 15.48
C VAL A 5 -14.93 -3.46 14.68
N LYS A 6 -15.30 -3.45 13.41
CA LYS A 6 -15.25 -4.64 12.56
C LYS A 6 -13.87 -4.84 11.96
N HIS A 7 -13.28 -3.79 11.41
CA HIS A 7 -11.96 -3.85 10.77
C HIS A 7 -11.53 -2.43 10.39
N ILE A 8 -10.31 -2.32 9.92
CA ILE A 8 -9.84 -1.08 9.31
C ILE A 8 -10.43 -1.04 7.91
N SER A 9 -11.22 0.00 7.61
CA SER A 9 -11.89 0.10 6.31
C SER A 9 -10.96 0.71 5.25
N ALA A 10 -10.20 1.73 5.61
CA ALA A 10 -9.36 2.45 4.66
C ALA A 10 -8.17 3.08 5.35
N VAL A 11 -7.10 3.30 4.58
CA VAL A 11 -5.95 4.11 4.99
C VAL A 11 -5.83 5.21 3.94
N THR A 12 -5.62 6.44 4.38
CA THR A 12 -5.45 7.59 3.48
C THR A 12 -4.01 8.07 3.53
N PHE A 13 -3.36 8.13 2.36
CA PHE A 13 -1.99 8.62 2.23
C PHE A 13 -1.98 10.02 1.63
N ALA A 14 -1.15 10.90 2.19
CA ALA A 14 -0.86 12.18 1.58
C ALA A 14 0.10 11.97 0.41
N VAL A 15 -0.24 12.47 -0.77
CA VAL A 15 0.60 12.34 -1.96
C VAL A 15 0.87 13.71 -2.55
N ARG A 16 2.09 13.90 -3.10
CA ARG A 16 2.46 15.19 -3.70
C ARG A 16 2.09 15.28 -5.18
N ASP A 17 1.89 14.14 -5.82
CA ASP A 17 1.60 14.06 -7.26
C ASP A 17 0.63 12.90 -7.48
N MET A 18 -0.62 13.24 -7.78
CA MET A 18 -1.68 12.21 -7.89
C MET A 18 -1.40 11.23 -9.03
N ALA A 19 -0.99 11.73 -10.21
CA ALA A 19 -0.75 10.85 -11.35
C ALA A 19 0.36 9.85 -11.07
N ARG A 20 1.46 10.30 -10.45
CA ARG A 20 2.59 9.46 -10.09
C ARG A 20 2.17 8.39 -9.08
N SER A 21 1.41 8.78 -8.08
CA SER A 21 0.97 7.85 -7.04
C SER A 21 -0.03 6.83 -7.57
N LEU A 22 -0.97 7.26 -8.42
CA LEU A 22 -1.91 6.32 -9.04
C LEU A 22 -1.18 5.27 -9.88
N GLU A 23 -0.13 5.65 -10.61
CA GLU A 23 0.65 4.70 -11.40
C GLU A 23 1.36 3.69 -10.50
N PHE A 24 1.93 4.15 -9.38
CA PHE A 24 2.58 3.26 -8.43
C PHE A 24 1.58 2.24 -7.86
N TYR A 25 0.44 2.71 -7.35
CA TYR A 25 -0.54 1.82 -6.72
C TYR A 25 -1.21 0.90 -7.73
N ARG A 26 -1.36 1.35 -8.99
CA ARG A 26 -1.82 0.48 -10.06
C ARG A 26 -0.87 -0.71 -10.25
N LYS A 27 0.43 -0.46 -10.18
CA LYS A 27 1.44 -1.52 -10.30
C LYS A 27 1.40 -2.50 -9.13
N LEU A 28 0.92 -2.06 -7.98
CA LEU A 28 0.70 -2.96 -6.84
C LEU A 28 -0.53 -3.85 -7.06
N GLY A 29 -1.34 -3.56 -8.06
CA GLY A 29 -2.56 -4.32 -8.34
C GLY A 29 -3.80 -3.73 -7.70
N PHE A 30 -3.71 -2.51 -7.15
CA PHE A 30 -4.87 -1.86 -6.55
C PHE A 30 -5.75 -1.29 -7.67
N GLU A 31 -7.06 -1.40 -7.48
CA GLU A 31 -8.04 -0.98 -8.48
C GLU A 31 -8.56 0.43 -8.17
N GLN A 32 -8.46 1.35 -9.14
CA GLN A 32 -8.98 2.69 -8.95
C GLN A 32 -10.51 2.67 -9.03
N LEU A 33 -11.17 3.21 -8.02
CA LEU A 33 -12.62 3.26 -7.93
C LEU A 33 -13.18 4.66 -8.11
N TYR A 34 -12.43 5.69 -7.69
CA TYR A 34 -12.90 7.06 -7.69
C TYR A 34 -11.70 7.98 -7.88
N GLY A 35 -11.96 9.18 -8.43
CA GLY A 35 -10.94 10.19 -8.61
C GLY A 35 -10.20 10.03 -9.93
N GLY A 36 -8.90 10.24 -9.91
CA GLY A 36 -8.05 10.15 -11.09
C GLY A 36 -6.91 11.13 -11.04
N ARG A 37 -6.10 11.14 -12.08
CA ARG A 37 -4.85 11.88 -12.14
C ARG A 37 -4.99 13.39 -11.94
N LEU A 38 -6.16 13.95 -12.22
CA LEU A 38 -6.42 15.39 -12.07
C LEU A 38 -7.23 15.70 -10.81
N ALA A 39 -7.57 14.69 -10.03
CA ALA A 39 -8.37 14.87 -8.82
C ALA A 39 -7.48 15.17 -7.62
N SER A 40 -8.06 15.83 -6.62
CA SER A 40 -7.37 16.08 -5.36
C SER A 40 -7.52 14.91 -4.37
N PHE A 41 -8.38 13.95 -4.70
CA PHE A 41 -8.63 12.77 -3.87
C PHE A 41 -9.01 11.60 -4.76
N SER A 42 -8.43 10.43 -4.48
CA SER A 42 -8.74 9.20 -5.21
C SER A 42 -8.89 8.06 -4.23
N SER A 43 -9.74 7.10 -4.58
CA SER A 43 -9.93 5.87 -3.80
C SER A 43 -9.59 4.66 -4.62
N LEU A 44 -8.89 3.73 -4.03
CA LEU A 44 -8.48 2.47 -4.66
C LEU A 44 -8.95 1.30 -3.81
N ARG A 45 -9.18 0.17 -4.46
CA ARG A 45 -9.48 -1.07 -3.75
C ARG A 45 -8.20 -1.88 -3.59
N ALA A 46 -7.93 -2.31 -2.37
CA ALA A 46 -6.83 -3.21 -2.04
C ALA A 46 -7.43 -4.43 -1.35
N GLY A 47 -7.82 -5.44 -2.15
CA GLY A 47 -8.52 -6.60 -1.61
C GLY A 47 -9.86 -6.19 -1.00
N GLU A 48 -10.05 -6.43 0.28
CA GLU A 48 -11.29 -6.09 0.98
C GLU A 48 -11.22 -4.71 1.66
N ALA A 49 -10.09 -4.04 1.57
CA ALA A 49 -9.90 -2.71 2.17
C ALA A 49 -9.77 -1.66 1.07
N PHE A 50 -9.72 -0.41 1.50
CA PHE A 50 -9.55 0.71 0.58
C PHE A 50 -8.31 1.51 0.93
N VAL A 51 -7.65 2.03 -0.10
CA VAL A 51 -6.53 2.95 0.05
C VAL A 51 -6.96 4.24 -0.65
N ASN A 52 -6.91 5.34 0.09
CA ASN A 52 -7.24 6.65 -0.45
C ASN A 52 -5.96 7.47 -0.61
N LEU A 53 -5.95 8.32 -1.62
CA LEU A 53 -4.84 9.23 -1.88
C LEU A 53 -5.40 10.64 -1.82
N ALA A 54 -4.83 11.48 -0.93
CA ALA A 54 -5.21 12.88 -0.80
C ALA A 54 -4.04 13.73 -1.28
N LEU A 55 -4.30 14.63 -2.22
CA LEU A 55 -3.26 15.48 -2.79
C LEU A 55 -2.85 16.55 -1.78
N VAL A 56 -1.59 16.52 -1.38
CA VAL A 56 -0.97 17.47 -0.47
C VAL A 56 0.38 17.85 -1.08
N PRO A 57 0.41 18.85 -2.00
CA PRO A 57 1.62 19.13 -2.77
C PRO A 57 2.86 19.48 -1.95
N ASP A 58 2.66 20.04 -0.77
CA ASP A 58 3.74 20.44 0.14
C ASP A 58 3.99 19.42 1.25
N TYR A 59 3.50 18.19 1.11
CA TYR A 59 3.72 17.15 2.11
C TYR A 59 5.21 16.92 2.33
N GLU A 60 5.63 17.00 3.58
CA GLU A 60 7.00 16.70 3.98
C GLU A 60 7.01 15.31 4.59
N GLY A 61 7.63 14.36 3.89
CA GLY A 61 7.63 12.98 4.32
C GLY A 61 8.32 12.78 5.66
N GLN A 62 7.68 12.04 6.55
CA GLN A 62 8.29 11.56 7.79
C GLN A 62 7.71 10.19 8.07
N TRP A 63 8.45 9.39 8.81
CA TRP A 63 7.95 8.06 9.15
C TRP A 63 6.81 8.18 10.17
N TRP A 64 5.66 7.60 9.82
CA TRP A 64 4.48 7.63 10.69
C TRP A 64 4.03 6.21 11.07
N GLY A 65 4.72 5.19 10.59
CA GLY A 65 4.32 3.79 10.69
C GLY A 65 4.24 3.19 9.31
N ARG A 66 3.46 2.14 9.17
CA ARG A 66 3.31 1.47 7.88
C ARG A 66 1.92 0.86 7.75
N ALA A 67 1.49 0.66 6.51
CA ALA A 67 0.30 -0.14 6.22
C ALA A 67 0.78 -1.54 5.84
N ILE A 68 0.18 -2.56 6.42
CA ILE A 68 0.55 -3.96 6.18
C ILE A 68 -0.60 -4.64 5.47
N PHE A 69 -0.31 -5.20 4.30
CA PHE A 69 -1.29 -5.89 3.47
C PHE A 69 -1.02 -7.39 3.50
N ARG A 70 -2.07 -8.19 3.62
CA ARG A 70 -1.98 -9.65 3.55
C ARG A 70 -1.94 -10.08 2.10
N VAL A 71 -0.98 -10.94 1.75
CA VAL A 71 -0.92 -11.58 0.44
C VAL A 71 -0.79 -13.09 0.64
N GLU A 72 -1.20 -13.87 -0.35
CA GLU A 72 -1.14 -15.32 -0.25
C GLU A 72 0.27 -15.86 -0.50
N GLU A 73 0.99 -15.29 -1.48
CA GLU A 73 2.31 -15.75 -1.87
C GLU A 73 3.25 -14.55 -2.02
N VAL A 74 3.94 -14.25 -0.94
CA VAL A 74 4.75 -13.03 -0.87
C VAL A 74 5.91 -13.03 -1.86
N ASP A 75 6.54 -14.19 -2.08
CA ASP A 75 7.66 -14.24 -3.04
C ASP A 75 7.20 -14.00 -4.47
N ALA A 76 6.05 -14.55 -4.86
CA ALA A 76 5.47 -14.32 -6.18
C ALA A 76 5.07 -12.86 -6.35
N TYR A 77 4.49 -12.26 -5.32
CA TYR A 77 4.09 -10.86 -5.35
C TYR A 77 5.32 -9.96 -5.47
N TYR A 78 6.37 -10.23 -4.68
CA TYR A 78 7.64 -9.53 -4.76
C TYR A 78 8.19 -9.56 -6.19
N GLN A 79 8.20 -10.75 -6.79
CA GLN A 79 8.73 -10.92 -8.13
C GLN A 79 7.94 -10.11 -9.16
N ALA A 80 6.62 -10.11 -9.03
CA ALA A 80 5.75 -9.35 -9.93
C ALA A 80 6.03 -7.85 -9.84
N LEU A 81 6.25 -7.32 -8.62
CA LEU A 81 6.57 -5.91 -8.44
C LEU A 81 7.94 -5.56 -9.03
N ALA A 82 8.93 -6.41 -8.81
CA ALA A 82 10.27 -6.21 -9.35
C ALA A 82 10.24 -6.19 -10.89
N GLU A 83 9.43 -7.04 -11.50
CA GLU A 83 9.28 -7.10 -12.95
C GLU A 83 8.63 -5.83 -13.52
N GLN A 84 7.89 -5.11 -12.71
CA GLN A 84 7.31 -3.83 -13.12
C GLN A 84 8.24 -2.64 -12.87
N GLY A 85 9.48 -2.90 -12.47
CA GLY A 85 10.47 -1.85 -12.24
C GLY A 85 10.39 -1.20 -10.87
N LEU A 86 9.60 -1.74 -9.96
CA LEU A 86 9.56 -1.26 -8.58
C LEU A 86 10.76 -1.83 -7.81
N ALA A 87 11.07 -1.25 -6.67
CA ALA A 87 12.25 -1.62 -5.89
C ALA A 87 11.86 -2.08 -4.48
N PRO A 88 11.15 -3.22 -4.36
CA PRO A 88 10.82 -3.75 -3.04
C PRO A 88 12.06 -4.31 -2.37
N GLN A 89 12.09 -4.27 -1.03
CA GLN A 89 13.13 -4.96 -0.28
C GLN A 89 12.94 -6.47 -0.41
N LEU A 90 14.03 -7.22 -0.23
CA LEU A 90 13.95 -8.68 -0.32
C LEU A 90 13.03 -9.25 0.76
N PRO A 91 12.20 -10.25 0.43
CA PRO A 91 11.39 -10.91 1.44
C PRO A 91 12.23 -11.60 2.50
N ARG A 92 11.71 -11.62 3.73
CA ARG A 92 12.39 -12.26 4.85
C ARG A 92 11.35 -12.83 5.82
N ASP A 93 11.79 -13.78 6.63
CA ASP A 93 10.93 -14.41 7.62
C ASP A 93 10.99 -13.64 8.93
N ALA A 94 9.84 -13.44 9.54
CA ALA A 94 9.73 -12.86 10.87
C ALA A 94 9.55 -13.98 11.89
N VAL A 95 9.99 -13.73 13.13
CA VAL A 95 9.93 -14.73 14.20
C VAL A 95 8.48 -15.07 14.62
N TRP A 96 7.53 -14.22 14.27
CA TRP A 96 6.12 -14.41 14.64
C TRP A 96 5.30 -15.18 13.60
N GLY A 97 5.94 -15.78 12.61
CA GLY A 97 5.24 -16.66 11.67
C GLY A 97 4.73 -15.98 10.42
N GLU A 98 5.39 -14.93 9.97
CA GLU A 98 5.10 -14.28 8.71
C GLU A 98 6.34 -14.15 7.86
N ARG A 99 6.17 -14.17 6.53
CA ARG A 99 7.19 -13.79 5.58
C ARG A 99 6.73 -12.49 4.94
N PHE A 100 7.61 -11.51 4.85
CA PHE A 100 7.19 -10.17 4.45
C PHE A 100 8.30 -9.42 3.72
N PHE A 101 7.91 -8.33 3.05
CA PHE A 101 8.85 -7.33 2.55
C PHE A 101 8.23 -5.95 2.67
N HIS A 102 9.09 -4.93 2.65
CA HIS A 102 8.68 -3.53 2.65
C HIS A 102 8.95 -2.90 1.30
N ILE A 103 8.16 -1.89 0.95
CA ILE A 103 8.40 -1.04 -0.20
C ILE A 103 7.93 0.37 0.17
N ALA A 104 8.69 1.39 -0.27
CA ALA A 104 8.27 2.78 -0.09
C ALA A 104 7.49 3.23 -1.32
N ASP A 105 6.41 3.97 -1.10
CA ASP A 105 5.69 4.59 -2.20
C ASP A 105 6.43 5.86 -2.67
N PRO A 106 5.98 6.55 -3.75
CA PRO A 106 6.70 7.73 -4.25
C PRO A 106 6.85 8.86 -3.25
N ASP A 107 6.03 8.91 -2.20
CA ASP A 107 6.08 9.96 -1.18
C ASP A 107 6.77 9.49 0.10
N GLY A 108 7.31 8.28 0.10
CA GLY A 108 8.06 7.75 1.23
C GLY A 108 7.22 6.99 2.25
N HIS A 109 5.93 6.77 1.97
CA HIS A 109 5.10 5.94 2.86
C HIS A 109 5.58 4.51 2.81
N GLU A 110 5.76 3.88 3.96
CA GLU A 110 6.23 2.51 4.03
C GLU A 110 5.05 1.55 3.96
N LEU A 111 5.08 0.66 2.98
CA LEU A 111 4.09 -0.39 2.81
C LEU A 111 4.76 -1.73 3.08
N SER A 112 4.00 -2.66 3.64
CA SER A 112 4.48 -4.00 3.93
C SER A 112 3.50 -5.00 3.35
N PHE A 113 4.03 -6.07 2.79
CA PHE A 113 3.22 -7.17 2.25
C PHE A 113 3.65 -8.44 2.96
N ALA A 114 2.70 -9.14 3.55
CA ALA A 114 3.00 -10.24 4.46
C ALA A 114 2.12 -11.45 4.20
N GLU A 115 2.77 -12.62 4.24
CA GLU A 115 2.13 -13.93 4.09
C GLU A 115 2.23 -14.67 5.42
N LEU A 116 1.16 -15.36 5.82
CA LEU A 116 1.23 -16.25 6.98
C LEU A 116 2.00 -17.50 6.60
N VAL A 117 3.03 -17.82 7.38
CA VAL A 117 3.85 -19.01 7.17
C VAL A 117 3.51 -20.01 8.28
N LYS A 118 3.16 -21.21 7.86
CA LYS A 118 2.79 -22.27 8.81
C LYS A 118 3.97 -23.07 9.24
#